data_6ee5a97b092dd0cefa20c6b7e47d21c2
#
_entry.id   6ee5a97b092dd0cefa20c6b7e47d21c2
#
_cell.length_a   1.000
_cell.length_b   1.000
_cell.length_c   1.000
_cell.angle_alpha   90.00
_cell.angle_beta   90.00
_cell.angle_gamma   90.00
#
_symmetry.space_group_name_H-M   'P 1'
#
loop_
_entity.id
_entity.type
_entity.pdbx_description
1 polymer ?
#
loop_
_entity_poly.entity_id
_entity_poly.type
_entity_poly.pdbx_seq_one_letter_code
_entity_poly.pdbx_strand_id
1 'polypeptide(L)'
;QSSAASDVYKRQIIIQEKLKEEGVVLINDEIINFKKNKNEIVSALSKNNEYSAKSYVLTTGTFLNGSILIGHEKNEGGRINEKKSSGLELFFNSLNLKTGRLKTGTPPRLDKQTVDFGSLEEQPGDSEKLFMSYLGAKNKHPKQTSCHITYTNKKTHEIIRKNIKKSAMYSGLISGVGPRYCPSIEDKIMRFEDKDQHQVFVEPEGLKANTIYPNGISTSLPKEIQEEYIRSIKGFERAKITQFGYAVEYDYIDPRN
;
A
#
# COMPACT_ATOMS: atom_id res chain seq x y z
N GLN A 1 -6.48 14.77 10.42
CA GLN A 1 -7.25 13.55 10.72
C GLN A 1 -6.65 12.40 9.94
N SER A 2 -6.34 11.30 10.63
CA SER A 2 -6.00 10.06 9.95
C SER A 2 -7.25 9.55 9.24
N SER A 3 -7.20 9.42 7.94
CA SER A 3 -8.29 8.86 7.14
C SER A 3 -8.42 7.33 7.29
N ALA A 4 -7.67 6.74 8.21
CA ALA A 4 -7.17 5.44 7.91
C ALA A 4 -7.79 4.28 8.64
N ALA A 5 -8.29 4.38 9.78
CA ALA A 5 -8.67 3.17 10.53
C ALA A 5 -9.96 2.52 10.02
N SER A 6 -9.95 2.07 8.77
CA SER A 6 -10.98 1.14 8.32
C SER A 6 -10.50 -0.30 8.56
N ASP A 7 -11.38 -1.14 9.10
CA ASP A 7 -11.16 -2.58 9.14
C ASP A 7 -11.07 -3.12 7.70
N VAL A 8 -9.84 -3.31 7.23
CA VAL A 8 -9.54 -3.67 5.84
C VAL A 8 -10.22 -4.99 5.45
N TYR A 9 -10.23 -5.97 6.36
CA TYR A 9 -10.82 -7.28 6.11
C TYR A 9 -12.33 -7.21 6.02
N LYS A 10 -12.95 -6.50 6.96
CA LYS A 10 -14.41 -6.30 6.98
C LYS A 10 -14.88 -5.52 5.75
N ARG A 11 -14.13 -4.50 5.34
CA ARG A 11 -14.42 -3.73 4.14
C ARG A 11 -14.44 -4.61 2.88
N GLN A 12 -13.47 -5.51 2.73
CA GLN A 12 -13.42 -6.43 1.59
C GLN A 12 -14.65 -7.34 1.52
N ILE A 13 -15.03 -7.94 2.66
CA ILE A 13 -16.21 -8.81 2.74
C ILE A 13 -17.46 -8.03 2.34
N ILE A 14 -17.70 -6.87 2.93
CA ILE A 14 -18.88 -6.04 2.66
C ILE A 14 -18.96 -5.63 1.17
N ILE A 15 -17.82 -5.25 0.56
CA ILE A 15 -17.79 -4.89 -0.85
C ILE A 15 -18.12 -6.10 -1.74
N GLN A 16 -17.57 -7.28 -1.44
CA GLN A 16 -17.88 -8.49 -2.22
C GLN A 16 -19.34 -8.88 -2.10
N GLU A 17 -19.93 -8.80 -0.91
CA GLU A 17 -21.36 -9.03 -0.69
C GLU A 17 -22.21 -8.05 -1.50
N LYS A 18 -21.86 -6.77 -1.43
CA LYS A 18 -22.54 -5.71 -2.17
C LYS A 18 -22.50 -5.94 -3.69
N LEU A 19 -21.33 -6.29 -4.23
CA LEU A 19 -21.20 -6.60 -5.66
C LEU A 19 -22.08 -7.78 -6.09
N LYS A 20 -22.16 -8.82 -5.26
CA LYS A 20 -23.04 -9.98 -5.52
C LYS A 20 -24.53 -9.58 -5.47
N GLU A 21 -24.93 -8.76 -4.49
CA GLU A 21 -26.29 -8.22 -4.38
C GLU A 21 -26.72 -7.43 -5.63
N GLU A 22 -25.78 -6.68 -6.22
CA GLU A 22 -25.99 -5.92 -7.46
C GLU A 22 -25.86 -6.78 -8.74
N GLY A 23 -25.77 -8.11 -8.60
CA GLY A 23 -25.71 -9.05 -9.73
C GLY A 23 -24.33 -9.13 -10.43
N VAL A 24 -23.27 -8.60 -9.83
CA VAL A 24 -21.93 -8.70 -10.39
C VAL A 24 -21.39 -10.11 -10.23
N VAL A 25 -20.99 -10.74 -11.33
CA VAL A 25 -20.33 -12.04 -11.32
C VAL A 25 -18.85 -11.88 -11.01
N LEU A 26 -18.41 -12.45 -9.90
CA LEU A 26 -17.00 -12.46 -9.51
C LEU A 26 -16.34 -13.75 -10.00
N ILE A 27 -15.38 -13.62 -10.92
CA ILE A 27 -14.63 -14.75 -11.47
C ILE A 27 -13.18 -14.65 -10.95
N ASN A 28 -12.71 -15.71 -10.30
CA ASN A 28 -11.32 -15.79 -9.85
C ASN A 28 -10.46 -16.39 -10.96
N ASP A 29 -9.96 -15.54 -11.85
CA ASP A 29 -9.11 -15.92 -12.97
C ASP A 29 -8.10 -14.80 -13.28
N GLU A 30 -6.93 -15.17 -13.82
CA GLU A 30 -5.88 -14.23 -14.21
C GLU A 30 -5.96 -13.93 -15.70
N ILE A 31 -6.25 -12.68 -16.05
CA ILE A 31 -6.21 -12.22 -17.44
C ILE A 31 -4.76 -11.93 -17.83
N ILE A 32 -4.28 -12.66 -18.83
CA ILE A 32 -2.90 -12.58 -19.30
C ILE A 32 -2.75 -11.89 -20.68
N ASN A 33 -3.86 -11.74 -21.43
CA ASN A 33 -3.83 -11.09 -22.74
C ASN A 33 -5.24 -10.66 -23.16
N PHE A 34 -5.31 -9.95 -24.28
CA PHE A 34 -6.56 -9.60 -24.96
C PHE A 34 -6.47 -9.96 -26.43
N LYS A 35 -7.59 -10.46 -26.98
CA LYS A 35 -7.76 -10.68 -28.41
C LYS A 35 -8.28 -9.41 -29.06
N LYS A 36 -7.63 -9.01 -30.14
CA LYS A 36 -7.93 -7.80 -30.89
C LYS A 36 -8.39 -8.15 -32.31
N ASN A 37 -9.42 -7.48 -32.76
CA ASN A 37 -9.83 -7.46 -34.16
C ASN A 37 -9.78 -6.02 -34.66
N LYS A 38 -8.84 -5.70 -35.54
CA LYS A 38 -8.54 -4.33 -35.96
C LYS A 38 -8.29 -3.44 -34.76
N ASN A 39 -9.17 -2.49 -34.49
CA ASN A 39 -9.06 -1.52 -33.40
C ASN A 39 -9.96 -1.84 -32.18
N GLU A 40 -10.61 -2.99 -32.17
CA GLU A 40 -11.51 -3.39 -31.09
C GLU A 40 -10.95 -4.57 -30.32
N ILE A 41 -11.10 -4.52 -28.99
CA ILE A 41 -10.82 -5.67 -28.12
C ILE A 41 -12.08 -6.52 -28.11
N VAL A 42 -11.96 -7.78 -28.55
CA VAL A 42 -13.09 -8.70 -28.68
C VAL A 42 -13.22 -9.66 -27.49
N SER A 43 -12.10 -9.98 -26.84
CA SER A 43 -12.12 -10.84 -25.65
C SER A 43 -10.89 -10.62 -24.76
N ALA A 44 -11.07 -10.95 -23.48
CA ALA A 44 -10.00 -11.08 -22.49
C ALA A 44 -9.63 -12.56 -22.35
N LEU A 45 -8.34 -12.86 -22.32
CA LEU A 45 -7.81 -14.22 -22.33
C LEU A 45 -7.14 -14.51 -20.98
N SER A 46 -7.54 -15.59 -20.34
CA SER A 46 -6.79 -16.25 -19.27
C SER A 46 -6.02 -17.45 -19.82
N LYS A 47 -5.35 -18.18 -18.94
CA LYS A 47 -4.67 -19.43 -19.33
C LYS A 47 -5.62 -20.46 -19.94
N ASN A 48 -6.84 -20.54 -19.42
CA ASN A 48 -7.78 -21.61 -19.75
C ASN A 48 -9.11 -21.11 -20.33
N ASN A 49 -9.40 -19.82 -20.25
CA ASN A 49 -10.72 -19.26 -20.58
C ASN A 49 -10.60 -18.04 -21.49
N GLU A 50 -11.65 -17.78 -22.22
CA GLU A 50 -11.87 -16.57 -23.02
C GLU A 50 -13.17 -15.88 -22.59
N TYR A 51 -13.09 -14.60 -22.28
CA TYR A 51 -14.21 -13.79 -21.80
C TYR A 51 -14.53 -12.68 -22.78
N SER A 52 -15.76 -12.69 -23.34
CA SER A 52 -16.22 -11.65 -24.25
C SER A 52 -17.12 -10.64 -23.53
N ALA A 53 -16.94 -9.37 -23.82
CA ALA A 53 -17.73 -8.27 -23.28
C ALA A 53 -17.82 -7.11 -24.26
N LYS A 54 -18.79 -6.22 -24.04
CA LYS A 54 -18.94 -4.98 -24.85
C LYS A 54 -17.85 -3.96 -24.54
N SER A 55 -17.29 -3.98 -23.35
CA SER A 55 -16.19 -3.10 -22.91
C SER A 55 -15.38 -3.74 -21.80
N TYR A 56 -14.13 -3.29 -21.64
CA TYR A 56 -13.17 -3.81 -20.70
C TYR A 56 -12.60 -2.67 -19.88
N VAL A 57 -12.58 -2.82 -18.56
CA VAL A 57 -11.98 -1.86 -17.62
C VAL A 57 -10.85 -2.54 -16.87
N LEU A 58 -9.65 -2.00 -16.99
CA LEU A 58 -8.45 -2.50 -16.30
C LEU A 58 -8.20 -1.71 -15.02
N THR A 59 -8.11 -2.43 -13.91
CA THR A 59 -7.84 -1.86 -12.58
C THR A 59 -6.75 -2.66 -11.88
N THR A 60 -5.59 -2.75 -12.52
CA THR A 60 -4.47 -3.63 -12.16
C THR A 60 -3.76 -3.26 -10.85
N GLY A 61 -4.07 -2.11 -10.26
CA GLY A 61 -3.43 -1.66 -9.03
C GLY A 61 -1.91 -1.59 -9.18
N THR A 62 -1.18 -2.21 -8.26
CA THR A 62 0.29 -2.27 -8.23
C THR A 62 0.85 -3.56 -8.85
N PHE A 63 0.01 -4.36 -9.53
CA PHE A 63 0.39 -5.71 -9.96
C PHE A 63 0.99 -5.76 -11.36
N LEU A 64 0.71 -4.76 -12.22
CA LEU A 64 1.20 -4.75 -13.59
C LEU A 64 2.73 -4.65 -13.62
N ASN A 65 3.38 -5.75 -14.01
CA ASN A 65 4.83 -5.90 -13.98
C ASN A 65 5.44 -5.48 -12.62
N GLY A 66 4.76 -5.84 -11.54
CA GLY A 66 5.09 -5.43 -10.18
C GLY A 66 6.38 -6.04 -9.67
N SER A 67 7.18 -5.23 -8.97
CA SER A 67 8.39 -5.65 -8.26
C SER A 67 8.37 -5.12 -6.84
N ILE A 68 8.62 -5.99 -5.88
CA ILE A 68 8.73 -5.69 -4.45
C ILE A 68 10.20 -5.52 -4.10
N LEU A 69 10.54 -4.42 -3.41
CA LEU A 69 11.92 -4.08 -3.07
C LEU A 69 12.05 -3.81 -1.56
N ILE A 70 13.03 -4.49 -0.94
CA ILE A 70 13.44 -4.27 0.46
C ILE A 70 14.97 -4.15 0.45
N GLY A 71 15.51 -2.97 0.72
CA GLY A 71 16.93 -2.72 0.51
C GLY A 71 17.34 -3.07 -0.93
N HIS A 72 18.29 -3.96 -1.06
CA HIS A 72 18.77 -4.46 -2.37
C HIS A 72 18.05 -5.73 -2.85
N GLU A 73 17.16 -6.30 -2.03
CA GLU A 73 16.37 -7.47 -2.44
C GLU A 73 15.24 -7.03 -3.38
N LYS A 74 15.15 -7.65 -4.56
CA LYS A 74 14.09 -7.45 -5.54
C LYS A 74 13.37 -8.76 -5.81
N ASN A 75 12.07 -8.79 -5.56
CA ASN A 75 11.20 -9.93 -5.80
C ASN A 75 10.05 -9.53 -6.73
N GLU A 76 9.55 -10.48 -7.50
CA GLU A 76 8.36 -10.26 -8.33
C GLU A 76 7.10 -10.26 -7.46
N GLY A 77 6.20 -9.30 -7.71
CA GLY A 77 4.92 -9.21 -7.01
C GLY A 77 4.36 -7.79 -7.01
N GLY A 78 3.05 -7.67 -6.92
CA GLY A 78 2.37 -6.38 -6.72
C GLY A 78 2.11 -6.08 -5.24
N ARG A 79 2.13 -7.12 -4.41
CA ARG A 79 2.00 -7.10 -2.96
C ARG A 79 2.75 -8.30 -2.39
N ILE A 80 3.21 -8.20 -1.14
CA ILE A 80 3.90 -9.32 -0.49
C ILE A 80 3.02 -10.57 -0.46
N ASN A 81 3.60 -11.72 -0.80
CA ASN A 81 2.93 -13.00 -0.97
C ASN A 81 1.90 -13.08 -2.11
N GLU A 82 1.81 -12.08 -2.95
CA GLU A 82 0.93 -12.07 -4.13
C GLU A 82 1.76 -11.91 -5.40
N LYS A 83 1.50 -12.75 -6.39
CA LYS A 83 2.22 -12.73 -7.67
C LYS A 83 1.93 -11.44 -8.45
N LYS A 84 2.86 -11.02 -9.29
CA LYS A 84 2.61 -9.96 -10.28
C LYS A 84 1.64 -10.47 -11.35
N SER A 85 0.91 -9.57 -11.97
CA SER A 85 0.21 -9.83 -13.22
C SER A 85 1.23 -9.86 -14.35
N SER A 86 1.29 -10.96 -15.10
CA SER A 86 2.22 -11.17 -16.21
C SER A 86 1.48 -11.36 -17.53
N GLY A 87 2.11 -10.97 -18.63
CA GLY A 87 1.59 -11.11 -19.99
C GLY A 87 0.92 -9.86 -20.57
N LEU A 88 0.28 -9.04 -19.74
CA LEU A 88 -0.39 -7.82 -20.21
C LEU A 88 0.58 -6.75 -20.75
N GLU A 89 1.84 -6.76 -20.34
CA GLU A 89 2.86 -5.84 -20.86
C GLU A 89 3.05 -5.97 -22.38
N LEU A 90 3.01 -7.18 -22.91
CA LEU A 90 3.10 -7.42 -24.36
C LEU A 90 1.90 -6.84 -25.10
N PHE A 91 0.71 -6.99 -24.52
CA PHE A 91 -0.51 -6.41 -25.06
C PHE A 91 -0.43 -4.87 -25.09
N PHE A 92 -0.04 -4.23 -23.98
CA PHE A 92 0.07 -2.76 -23.93
C PHE A 92 1.13 -2.22 -24.89
N ASN A 93 2.26 -2.90 -25.04
CA ASN A 93 3.29 -2.55 -26.02
C ASN A 93 2.74 -2.60 -27.46
N SER A 94 1.85 -3.57 -27.75
CA SER A 94 1.21 -3.69 -29.08
C SER A 94 0.23 -2.55 -29.41
N LEU A 95 -0.22 -1.82 -28.39
CA LEU A 95 -1.15 -0.69 -28.56
C LEU A 95 -0.42 0.65 -28.77
N ASN A 96 0.91 0.68 -28.73
CA ASN A 96 1.73 1.90 -28.76
C ASN A 96 1.36 2.93 -27.69
N LEU A 97 0.81 2.48 -26.56
CA LEU A 97 0.48 3.34 -25.44
C LEU A 97 1.76 3.72 -24.69
N LYS A 98 1.87 4.99 -24.32
CA LYS A 98 2.98 5.46 -23.50
C LYS A 98 2.87 4.87 -22.09
N THR A 99 3.79 3.99 -21.77
CA THR A 99 3.91 3.40 -20.43
C THR A 99 5.02 4.06 -19.64
N GLY A 100 4.95 3.95 -18.34
CA GLY A 100 5.99 4.39 -17.42
C GLY A 100 5.99 3.54 -16.15
N ARG A 101 6.90 3.86 -15.24
CA ARG A 101 6.99 3.19 -13.93
C ARG A 101 6.57 4.12 -12.83
N LEU A 102 5.72 3.65 -11.92
CA LEU A 102 5.40 4.31 -10.66
C LEU A 102 5.93 3.49 -9.48
N LYS A 103 6.19 4.18 -8.38
CA LYS A 103 6.62 3.57 -7.12
C LYS A 103 5.66 3.96 -6.00
N THR A 104 5.24 2.99 -5.24
CA THR A 104 4.57 3.19 -3.94
C THR A 104 5.31 2.43 -2.84
N GLY A 105 4.90 2.61 -1.59
CA GLY A 105 5.52 1.90 -0.48
C GLY A 105 4.55 1.68 0.68
N THR A 106 4.93 0.79 1.57
CA THR A 106 4.18 0.49 2.78
C THR A 106 5.12 0.43 3.98
N PRO A 107 4.68 0.84 5.18
CA PRO A 107 5.46 0.71 6.40
C PRO A 107 5.52 -0.75 6.87
N PRO A 108 6.45 -1.09 7.77
CA PRO A 108 6.41 -2.37 8.46
C PRO A 108 5.09 -2.54 9.21
N ARG A 109 4.68 -3.79 9.44
CA ARG A 109 3.58 -4.13 10.36
C ARG A 109 4.18 -4.53 11.70
N LEU A 110 3.57 -4.05 12.77
CA LEU A 110 4.03 -4.32 14.13
C LEU A 110 3.04 -5.24 14.85
N ASP A 111 3.55 -6.12 15.70
CA ASP A 111 2.73 -6.89 16.62
C ASP A 111 2.14 -5.95 17.68
N LYS A 112 0.83 -5.84 17.69
CA LYS A 112 0.06 -4.99 18.60
C LYS A 112 0.41 -5.18 20.07
N GLN A 113 0.70 -6.43 20.48
CA GLN A 113 1.02 -6.77 21.86
C GLN A 113 2.38 -6.23 22.33
N THR A 114 3.23 -5.83 21.40
CA THR A 114 4.59 -5.34 21.67
C THR A 114 4.72 -3.81 21.57
N VAL A 115 3.62 -3.12 21.27
CA VAL A 115 3.54 -1.64 21.24
C VAL A 115 3.12 -1.13 22.60
N ASP A 116 3.85 -0.16 23.13
CA ASP A 116 3.51 0.50 24.40
C ASP A 116 2.55 1.67 24.17
N PHE A 117 1.26 1.35 24.07
CA PHE A 117 0.21 2.35 23.88
C PHE A 117 0.08 3.32 25.04
N GLY A 118 0.44 2.91 26.27
CA GLY A 118 0.37 3.75 27.45
C GLY A 118 1.28 4.97 27.40
N SER A 119 2.34 4.92 26.60
CA SER A 119 3.27 6.04 26.39
C SER A 119 2.87 6.96 25.24
N LEU A 120 1.85 6.60 24.45
CA LEU A 120 1.44 7.31 23.23
C LEU A 120 0.23 8.21 23.47
N GLU A 121 0.12 9.24 22.63
CA GLU A 121 -1.06 10.10 22.62
C GLU A 121 -2.23 9.35 21.95
N GLU A 122 -3.33 9.19 22.67
CA GLU A 122 -4.54 8.60 22.13
C GLU A 122 -5.27 9.59 21.22
N GLN A 123 -5.66 9.12 20.04
CA GLN A 123 -6.50 9.85 19.11
C GLN A 123 -7.83 9.11 18.95
N PRO A 124 -8.87 9.47 19.71
CA PRO A 124 -10.19 8.89 19.55
C PRO A 124 -10.83 9.30 18.22
N GLY A 125 -11.78 8.52 17.75
CA GLY A 125 -12.66 8.93 16.65
C GLY A 125 -13.58 10.08 17.06
N ASP A 126 -14.32 10.60 16.09
CA ASP A 126 -15.30 11.67 16.32
C ASP A 126 -16.42 11.17 17.27
N SER A 127 -16.87 12.04 18.18
CA SER A 127 -17.99 11.76 19.09
C SER A 127 -19.31 11.63 18.35
N GLU A 128 -19.45 12.30 17.22
CA GLU A 128 -20.62 12.24 16.34
C GLU A 128 -20.50 11.08 15.35
N LYS A 129 -21.65 10.46 15.02
CA LYS A 129 -21.70 9.42 13.99
C LYS A 129 -21.71 10.04 12.61
N LEU A 130 -20.54 10.25 12.07
CA LEU A 130 -20.36 10.76 10.71
C LEU A 130 -20.46 9.63 9.67
N PHE A 131 -21.17 9.89 8.60
CA PHE A 131 -21.32 8.96 7.48
C PHE A 131 -20.69 9.57 6.24
N MET A 132 -19.82 8.81 5.58
CA MET A 132 -19.18 9.21 4.31
C MET A 132 -20.09 9.02 3.09
N SER A 133 -21.19 8.30 3.26
CA SER A 133 -22.20 8.02 2.23
C SER A 133 -23.51 8.70 2.53
N TYR A 134 -24.14 9.27 1.50
CA TYR A 134 -25.52 9.79 1.59
C TYR A 134 -26.55 8.72 2.00
N LEU A 135 -26.23 7.44 1.79
CA LEU A 135 -27.07 6.29 2.19
C LEU A 135 -26.78 5.82 3.61
N GLY A 136 -25.79 6.41 4.28
CA GLY A 136 -25.28 5.93 5.57
C GLY A 136 -26.21 6.12 6.76
N ALA A 137 -27.16 7.06 6.69
CA ALA A 137 -28.05 7.40 7.81
C ALA A 137 -28.95 6.24 8.30
N LYS A 138 -29.12 5.19 7.49
CA LYS A 138 -29.89 3.98 7.83
C LYS A 138 -29.04 2.84 8.40
N ASN A 139 -27.72 2.95 8.34
CA ASN A 139 -26.80 1.88 8.71
C ASN A 139 -26.34 2.04 10.16
N LYS A 140 -26.12 0.90 10.83
CA LYS A 140 -25.50 0.88 12.17
C LYS A 140 -24.05 1.32 12.01
N HIS A 141 -23.67 2.36 12.74
CA HIS A 141 -22.26 2.78 12.81
C HIS A 141 -21.43 1.65 13.45
N PRO A 142 -20.30 1.25 12.85
CA PRO A 142 -19.45 0.19 13.40
C PRO A 142 -18.84 0.63 14.73
N LYS A 143 -18.44 -0.36 15.55
CA LYS A 143 -17.67 -0.10 16.77
C LYS A 143 -16.40 0.67 16.39
N GLN A 144 -16.16 1.78 17.09
CA GLN A 144 -14.95 2.58 16.90
C GLN A 144 -13.80 2.05 17.77
N THR A 145 -12.59 2.31 17.35
CA THR A 145 -11.37 2.11 18.13
C THR A 145 -10.46 3.30 17.92
N SER A 146 -9.79 3.73 18.98
CA SER A 146 -8.84 4.83 18.89
C SER A 146 -7.60 4.44 18.10
N CYS A 147 -7.04 5.39 17.37
CA CYS A 147 -5.67 5.37 16.93
C CYS A 147 -4.77 6.01 18.00
N HIS A 148 -3.47 5.93 17.80
CA HIS A 148 -2.50 6.65 18.64
C HIS A 148 -1.53 7.41 17.75
N ILE A 149 -0.86 8.39 18.34
CA ILE A 149 0.13 9.21 17.64
C ILE A 149 1.48 9.05 18.31
N THR A 150 2.50 8.91 17.51
CA THR A 150 3.90 9.03 17.91
C THR A 150 4.67 9.81 16.86
N TYR A 151 5.96 9.99 17.05
CA TYR A 151 6.81 10.77 16.18
C TYR A 151 8.16 10.09 16.00
N THR A 152 8.73 10.23 14.82
CA THR A 152 10.16 9.99 14.64
C THR A 152 10.95 11.02 15.45
N ASN A 153 12.23 10.80 15.67
CA ASN A 153 13.10 11.68 16.44
C ASN A 153 14.48 11.78 15.79
N LYS A 154 15.37 12.60 16.37
CA LYS A 154 16.74 12.79 15.84
C LYS A 154 17.50 11.49 15.66
N LYS A 155 17.42 10.57 16.64
CA LYS A 155 18.07 9.24 16.55
C LYS A 155 17.51 8.42 15.39
N THR A 156 16.18 8.43 15.19
CA THR A 156 15.52 7.80 14.03
C THR A 156 16.05 8.36 12.72
N HIS A 157 16.15 9.69 12.63
CA HIS A 157 16.66 10.37 11.43
C HIS A 157 18.15 10.07 11.16
N GLU A 158 18.97 10.02 12.18
CA GLU A 158 20.38 9.65 12.07
C GLU A 158 20.56 8.23 11.53
N ILE A 159 19.84 7.25 12.08
CA ILE A 159 19.85 5.86 11.60
C ILE A 159 19.52 5.80 10.12
N ILE A 160 18.45 6.48 9.70
CA ILE A 160 17.99 6.47 8.30
C ILE A 160 19.00 7.19 7.39
N ARG A 161 19.48 8.39 7.75
CA ARG A 161 20.49 9.12 6.97
C ARG A 161 21.76 8.33 6.76
N LYS A 162 22.28 7.69 7.81
CA LYS A 162 23.48 6.85 7.75
C LYS A 162 23.34 5.68 6.78
N ASN A 163 22.12 5.17 6.62
CA ASN A 163 21.83 3.99 5.81
C ASN A 163 21.09 4.32 4.49
N ILE A 164 20.98 5.60 4.13
CA ILE A 164 20.13 6.05 3.00
C ILE A 164 20.47 5.34 1.68
N LYS A 165 21.77 5.12 1.41
CA LYS A 165 22.23 4.45 0.19
C LYS A 165 21.88 2.96 0.12
N LYS A 166 21.45 2.36 1.23
CA LYS A 166 20.98 0.97 1.28
C LYS A 166 19.49 0.86 0.96
N SER A 167 18.76 1.97 0.92
CA SER A 167 17.36 2.00 0.51
C SER A 167 17.25 1.74 -0.98
N ALA A 168 16.29 0.89 -1.40
CA ALA A 168 16.02 0.65 -2.82
C ALA A 168 15.74 1.95 -3.60
N MET A 169 15.13 2.92 -2.92
CA MET A 169 14.81 4.24 -3.48
C MET A 169 16.07 5.06 -3.81
N TYR A 170 17.09 4.99 -2.98
CA TYR A 170 18.31 5.82 -3.08
C TYR A 170 19.53 5.06 -3.62
N SER A 171 19.39 3.76 -3.89
CA SER A 171 20.44 2.93 -4.51
C SER A 171 20.40 2.92 -6.04
N GLY A 172 19.36 3.52 -6.64
CA GLY A 172 19.15 3.46 -8.10
C GLY A 172 18.44 2.20 -8.59
N LEU A 173 17.99 1.31 -7.70
CA LEU A 173 17.24 0.11 -8.07
C LEU A 173 15.79 0.41 -8.52
N ILE A 174 15.24 1.53 -8.08
CA ILE A 174 13.92 2.02 -8.46
C ILE A 174 14.09 3.12 -9.50
N SER A 175 13.54 2.92 -10.69
CA SER A 175 13.47 3.91 -11.76
C SER A 175 12.16 4.70 -11.74
N GLY A 176 11.13 4.14 -11.11
CA GLY A 176 9.80 4.71 -11.02
C GLY A 176 9.74 5.96 -10.16
N VAL A 177 8.94 6.92 -10.59
CA VAL A 177 8.66 8.13 -9.82
C VAL A 177 7.56 7.85 -8.82
N GLY A 178 7.71 8.34 -7.58
CA GLY A 178 6.63 8.27 -6.59
C GLY A 178 5.44 9.10 -7.03
N PRO A 179 4.19 8.59 -6.90
CA PRO A 179 3.00 9.43 -7.02
C PRO A 179 3.07 10.57 -5.99
N ARG A 180 2.48 11.71 -6.32
CA ARG A 180 2.64 12.98 -5.61
C ARG A 180 2.49 12.93 -4.08
N TYR A 181 1.72 12.00 -3.54
CA TYR A 181 1.35 11.94 -2.12
C TYR A 181 1.79 10.67 -1.39
N CYS A 182 2.84 9.99 -1.88
CA CYS A 182 3.37 8.79 -1.22
C CYS A 182 4.87 8.92 -0.92
N PRO A 183 5.31 9.90 -0.09
CA PRO A 183 6.70 9.98 0.32
C PRO A 183 7.03 8.85 1.29
N SER A 184 8.17 8.19 1.09
CA SER A 184 8.74 7.30 2.09
C SER A 184 9.29 8.09 3.28
N ILE A 185 9.61 7.43 4.38
CA ILE A 185 10.27 8.10 5.51
C ILE A 185 11.64 8.64 5.09
N GLU A 186 12.33 7.93 4.19
CA GLU A 186 13.60 8.39 3.61
C GLU A 186 13.40 9.72 2.86
N ASP A 187 12.34 9.82 2.02
CA ASP A 187 12.01 11.06 1.30
C ASP A 187 11.71 12.22 2.25
N LYS A 188 10.95 11.95 3.32
CA LYS A 188 10.60 12.97 4.31
C LYS A 188 11.85 13.53 4.99
N ILE A 189 12.73 12.65 5.44
CA ILE A 189 13.95 13.03 6.17
C ILE A 189 14.94 13.77 5.27
N MET A 190 15.01 13.40 3.99
CA MET A 190 15.93 14.02 3.03
C MET A 190 15.40 15.34 2.46
N ARG A 191 14.07 15.48 2.33
CA ARG A 191 13.46 16.71 1.78
C ARG A 191 13.18 17.77 2.84
N PHE A 192 12.99 17.36 4.09
CA PHE A 192 12.65 18.23 5.22
C PHE A 192 13.70 18.06 6.32
N GLU A 193 14.94 18.38 6.00
CA GLU A 193 16.11 18.21 6.88
C GLU A 193 16.04 19.05 8.15
N ASP A 194 15.31 20.16 8.09
CA ASP A 194 15.03 21.09 9.18
C ASP A 194 14.01 20.56 10.20
N LYS A 195 13.29 19.50 9.86
CA LYS A 195 12.30 18.89 10.75
C LYS A 195 12.97 17.88 11.69
N ASP A 196 12.83 18.09 12.99
CA ASP A 196 13.34 17.19 14.03
C ASP A 196 12.49 15.92 14.18
N GLN A 197 11.25 15.92 13.67
CA GLN A 197 10.31 14.82 13.80
C GLN A 197 9.27 14.78 12.68
N HIS A 198 8.77 13.60 12.39
CA HIS A 198 7.63 13.35 11.51
C HIS A 198 6.59 12.55 12.28
N GLN A 199 5.33 12.92 12.11
CA GLN A 199 4.21 12.26 12.76
C GLN A 199 4.00 10.85 12.21
N VAL A 200 3.67 9.93 13.11
CA VAL A 200 3.35 8.53 12.84
C VAL A 200 2.00 8.21 13.46
N PHE A 201 1.03 7.83 12.64
CA PHE A 201 -0.25 7.34 13.12
C PHE A 201 -0.16 5.84 13.38
N VAL A 202 -0.48 5.43 14.60
CA VAL A 202 -0.42 4.03 15.05
C VAL A 202 -1.82 3.45 14.91
N GLU A 203 -2.07 2.79 13.78
CA GLU A 203 -3.40 2.39 13.32
C GLU A 203 -3.58 0.88 13.40
N PRO A 204 -4.61 0.37 14.14
CA PRO A 204 -4.98 -1.05 14.03
C PRO A 204 -5.49 -1.37 12.62
N GLU A 205 -5.04 -2.47 12.01
CA GLU A 205 -5.54 -2.89 10.67
C GLU A 205 -6.96 -3.47 10.71
N GLY A 206 -7.53 -3.68 11.89
CA GLY A 206 -8.91 -4.13 12.08
C GLY A 206 -9.23 -4.32 13.55
N LEU A 207 -10.52 -4.42 13.87
CA LEU A 207 -10.99 -4.56 15.26
C LEU A 207 -10.46 -5.80 15.97
N LYS A 208 -10.20 -6.87 15.22
CA LYS A 208 -9.70 -8.15 15.74
C LYS A 208 -8.26 -8.44 15.28
N ALA A 209 -7.66 -7.54 14.49
CA ALA A 209 -6.31 -7.73 13.99
C ALA A 209 -5.28 -7.54 15.13
N ASN A 210 -4.26 -8.39 15.14
CA ASN A 210 -3.11 -8.26 16.04
C ASN A 210 -1.96 -7.48 15.39
N THR A 211 -2.25 -6.74 14.32
CA THR A 211 -1.30 -5.97 13.54
C THR A 211 -1.58 -4.48 13.62
N ILE A 212 -0.51 -3.72 13.77
CA ILE A 212 -0.50 -2.26 13.73
C ILE A 212 0.15 -1.80 12.43
N TYR A 213 -0.48 -0.84 11.78
CA TYR A 213 0.02 -0.11 10.63
C TYR A 213 0.55 1.26 11.10
N PRO A 214 1.86 1.46 11.22
CA PRO A 214 2.44 2.76 11.59
C PRO A 214 2.47 3.67 10.36
N ASN A 215 1.36 4.34 10.09
CA ASN A 215 1.19 5.21 8.94
C ASN A 215 2.10 6.43 9.01
N GLY A 216 2.79 6.72 7.90
CA GLY A 216 3.71 7.86 7.80
C GLY A 216 5.18 7.48 7.71
N ILE A 217 5.52 6.21 7.89
CA ILE A 217 6.89 5.68 7.83
C ILE A 217 7.06 4.53 6.83
N SER A 218 6.39 4.62 5.67
CA SER A 218 6.66 3.73 4.54
C SER A 218 8.14 3.77 4.17
N THR A 219 8.73 2.62 3.86
CA THR A 219 10.17 2.51 3.66
C THR A 219 10.55 1.43 2.64
N SER A 220 11.74 1.56 2.08
CA SER A 220 12.40 0.51 1.30
C SER A 220 13.80 0.17 1.82
N LEU A 221 14.09 0.53 3.08
CA LEU A 221 15.34 0.18 3.75
C LEU A 221 15.44 -1.34 4.01
N PRO A 222 16.65 -1.89 4.16
CA PRO A 222 16.88 -3.28 4.58
C PRO A 222 16.21 -3.63 5.91
N LYS A 223 15.92 -4.91 6.11
CA LYS A 223 15.17 -5.42 7.26
C LYS A 223 15.81 -5.04 8.60
N GLU A 224 17.12 -5.19 8.72
CA GLU A 224 17.89 -4.86 9.92
C GLU A 224 17.82 -3.37 10.27
N ILE A 225 17.78 -2.51 9.27
CA ILE A 225 17.67 -1.06 9.47
C ILE A 225 16.23 -0.68 9.86
N GLN A 226 15.24 -1.39 9.33
CA GLN A 226 13.86 -1.20 9.75
C GLN A 226 13.68 -1.56 11.23
N GLU A 227 14.27 -2.64 11.72
CA GLU A 227 14.25 -2.99 13.14
C GLU A 227 14.92 -1.91 14.01
N GLU A 228 16.08 -1.40 13.56
CA GLU A 228 16.84 -0.41 14.30
C GLU A 228 16.07 0.91 14.43
N TYR A 229 15.55 1.47 13.33
CA TYR A 229 14.88 2.76 13.39
C TYR A 229 13.49 2.66 14.04
N ILE A 230 12.76 1.56 13.86
CA ILE A 230 11.48 1.35 14.53
C ILE A 230 11.65 1.39 16.04
N ARG A 231 12.64 0.66 16.57
CA ARG A 231 12.92 0.64 18.02
C ARG A 231 13.46 1.96 18.58
N SER A 232 13.80 2.92 17.74
CA SER A 232 14.17 4.28 18.17
C SER A 232 12.98 5.21 18.37
N ILE A 233 11.78 4.81 17.97
CA ILE A 233 10.53 5.58 18.06
C ILE A 233 9.85 5.30 19.40
N LYS A 234 9.38 6.37 20.05
CA LYS A 234 8.65 6.27 21.33
C LYS A 234 7.45 5.33 21.20
N GLY A 235 7.30 4.38 22.13
CA GLY A 235 6.26 3.36 22.17
C GLY A 235 6.55 2.14 21.30
N PHE A 236 7.64 2.16 20.51
CA PHE A 236 8.06 1.04 19.67
C PHE A 236 9.38 0.40 20.11
N GLU A 237 9.93 0.77 21.26
CA GLU A 237 11.24 0.32 21.73
C GLU A 237 11.35 -1.21 21.81
N ARG A 238 10.23 -1.88 22.11
CA ARG A 238 10.12 -3.35 22.18
C ARG A 238 9.28 -3.96 21.05
N ALA A 239 8.90 -3.13 20.06
CA ALA A 239 8.02 -3.57 18.99
C ALA A 239 8.68 -4.68 18.15
N LYS A 240 7.88 -5.71 17.85
CA LYS A 240 8.23 -6.78 16.93
C LYS A 240 7.62 -6.48 15.56
N ILE A 241 8.45 -6.54 14.53
CA ILE A 241 7.98 -6.44 13.14
C ILE A 241 7.44 -7.81 12.73
N THR A 242 6.17 -7.86 12.35
CA THR A 242 5.52 -9.06 11.81
C THR A 242 5.62 -9.17 10.30
N GLN A 243 5.75 -8.02 9.63
CA GLN A 243 6.00 -7.90 8.19
C GLN A 243 6.85 -6.65 7.95
N PHE A 244 7.94 -6.79 7.22
CA PHE A 244 8.79 -5.66 6.86
C PHE A 244 8.09 -4.73 5.86
N GLY A 245 8.40 -3.44 5.96
CA GLY A 245 8.02 -2.45 4.96
C GLY A 245 8.76 -2.70 3.65
N TYR A 246 8.14 -2.30 2.54
CA TYR A 246 8.69 -2.48 1.21
C TYR A 246 8.21 -1.41 0.25
N ALA A 247 8.97 -1.19 -0.81
CA ALA A 247 8.51 -0.45 -1.97
C ALA A 247 7.95 -1.42 -3.02
N VAL A 248 6.99 -0.95 -3.79
CA VAL A 248 6.51 -1.63 -5.00
C VAL A 248 6.75 -0.70 -6.19
N GLU A 249 7.41 -1.20 -7.21
CA GLU A 249 7.52 -0.54 -8.50
C GLU A 249 6.67 -1.29 -9.52
N TYR A 250 5.85 -0.58 -10.29
CA TYR A 250 4.88 -1.19 -11.20
C TYR A 250 4.66 -0.32 -12.44
N ASP A 251 4.17 -0.93 -13.51
CA ASP A 251 3.87 -0.21 -14.74
C ASP A 251 2.54 0.54 -14.63
N TYR A 252 2.46 1.67 -15.30
CA TYR A 252 1.23 2.41 -15.52
C TYR A 252 1.15 2.89 -16.96
N ILE A 253 -0.06 3.15 -17.42
CA ILE A 253 -0.32 3.75 -18.73
C ILE A 253 -0.58 5.24 -18.52
N ASP A 254 0.09 6.10 -19.27
CA ASP A 254 -0.11 7.54 -19.19
C ASP A 254 -1.56 7.87 -19.64
N PRO A 255 -2.41 8.43 -18.76
CA PRO A 255 -3.81 8.68 -19.07
C PRO A 255 -4.03 9.80 -20.11
N ARG A 256 -2.96 10.46 -20.53
CA ARG A 256 -3.00 11.53 -21.55
C ARG A 256 -2.79 11.03 -22.97
N ASN A 257 -2.65 9.71 -23.16
CA ASN A 257 -2.52 9.10 -24.49
C ASN A 257 -3.88 8.79 -25.10
#